data_1196aff598513f91747f9608ce46ec45
#
_entry.id   1196aff598513f91747f9608ce46ec45
#
_cell.length_a   1.000
_cell.length_b   1.000
_cell.length_c   1.000
_cell.angle_alpha   90.00
_cell.angle_beta   90.00
_cell.angle_gamma   90.00
#
_symmetry.space_group_name_H-M   'P 1'
#
loop_
_entity.id
_entity.type
_entity.pdbx_description
1 polymer ?
#
loop_
_entity_poly.entity_id
_entity_poly.type
_entity_poly.pdbx_seq_one_letter_code
_entity_poly.pdbx_strand_id
1 'polypeptide(L)'
;MKNPSRKAILTYAILVLAILLLDLCFAYPSLHFSYEPQGETVDLFSAYYSYSLNTEFDEESLYFTQSGDDPQLYLTDMEQTLGGITISLAEPLDSDMRVEVFYQTTEMPGLSARKSVVTTLYAGERSCNVKLPLHTYHSLRLDLDGSYQLDSITGCSGTMKKTPVLNGAFFLVLLKWLPLSIPAVLLIFLAHCDRYQKTGTLVKSLFVLPENDTRNHGYDFLRVLAALMVISMHACRNALAEMAMEGVGYHFVNILFLTALSCNTLYMMLSGALLLQDRQETVLHFYARRFGKVVIPLLCYYVLFLDFNQVFDDSLWDGIRVSLQMILSGAPGFAPQFWLVYTLIALYLFTPFLRKMLKILNTQMLQTLVLLILILNLLTSYLPLLGISFGVTSSLASWLGAYILGYFMTTKEAARNNRLYLHIGVFCLLLSILMAYTIPENIAYISNCVPTTLFICCALFALVHSCESFFAKPHRILGFFSRYSYSIILVHWYILFVVVESHLGITPTRARIFGGTLATILLTFLLSAAYGFVFENLVILPLQYVWNRFCGWVENRTKQA
;
A
#
# COMPACT_ATOMS: atom_id res chain seq x y z
N MET A 1 -2.41 17.44 38.10
CA MET A 1 -1.61 17.17 36.88
C MET A 1 -0.24 17.79 37.09
N LYS A 2 0.87 17.02 37.06
CA LYS A 2 2.22 17.58 37.09
C LYS A 2 2.49 18.33 35.79
N ASN A 3 3.03 19.55 35.87
CA ASN A 3 3.38 20.33 34.70
C ASN A 3 4.28 19.52 33.74
N PRO A 4 3.99 19.54 32.44
CA PRO A 4 4.79 18.80 31.48
C PRO A 4 6.23 19.32 31.48
N SER A 5 7.20 18.41 31.45
CA SER A 5 8.61 18.80 31.41
C SER A 5 8.92 19.53 30.09
N ARG A 6 9.92 20.44 30.08
CA ARG A 6 10.38 21.12 28.84
C ARG A 6 10.70 20.14 27.71
N LYS A 7 11.22 18.95 28.06
CA LYS A 7 11.48 17.87 27.08
C LYS A 7 10.19 17.31 26.45
N ALA A 8 9.11 17.20 27.23
CA ALA A 8 7.81 16.75 26.70
C ALA A 8 7.23 17.80 25.72
N ILE A 9 7.31 19.07 26.05
CA ILE A 9 6.85 20.17 25.19
C ILE A 9 7.66 20.20 23.89
N LEU A 10 8.98 20.04 23.96
CA LEU A 10 9.85 20.01 22.77
C LEU A 10 9.53 18.80 21.87
N THR A 11 9.35 17.61 22.46
CA THR A 11 8.96 16.41 21.68
C THR A 11 7.61 16.63 20.99
N TYR A 12 6.68 17.32 21.65
CA TYR A 12 5.39 17.69 21.08
C TYR A 12 5.53 18.64 19.90
N ALA A 13 6.34 19.69 20.04
CA ALA A 13 6.60 20.63 18.97
C ALA A 13 7.24 19.92 17.74
N ILE A 14 8.16 19.00 17.97
CA ILE A 14 8.77 18.19 16.91
C ILE A 14 7.72 17.30 16.21
N LEU A 15 6.81 16.69 16.97
CA LEU A 15 5.75 15.86 16.39
C LEU A 15 4.74 16.69 15.58
N VAL A 16 4.35 17.87 16.07
CA VAL A 16 3.49 18.80 15.31
C VAL A 16 4.20 19.28 14.05
N LEU A 17 5.48 19.62 14.13
CA LEU A 17 6.28 19.97 12.97
C LEU A 17 6.37 18.80 11.96
N ALA A 18 6.51 17.57 12.45
CA ALA A 18 6.53 16.37 11.59
C ALA A 18 5.18 16.12 10.89
N ILE A 19 4.02 16.40 11.54
CA ILE A 19 2.72 16.37 10.87
C ILE A 19 2.65 17.43 9.78
N LEU A 20 3.00 18.67 10.11
CA LEU A 20 2.98 19.77 9.13
C LEU A 20 3.88 19.45 7.93
N LEU A 21 5.06 18.84 8.16
CA LEU A 21 5.93 18.40 7.09
C LEU A 21 5.34 17.23 6.29
N LEU A 22 4.59 16.33 6.93
CA LEU A 22 3.88 15.26 6.24
C LEU A 22 2.69 15.78 5.43
N ASP A 23 1.89 16.68 5.98
CA ASP A 23 0.82 17.36 5.24
C ASP A 23 1.40 18.12 4.05
N LEU A 24 2.58 18.74 4.22
CA LEU A 24 3.34 19.32 3.12
C LEU A 24 3.75 18.29 2.06
N CYS A 25 4.21 17.11 2.47
CA CYS A 25 4.54 16.02 1.55
C CYS A 25 3.30 15.49 0.82
N PHE A 26 2.12 15.50 1.45
CA PHE A 26 0.86 15.07 0.86
C PHE A 26 0.15 16.17 0.07
N ALA A 27 0.33 17.44 0.43
CA ALA A 27 -0.02 18.59 -0.41
C ALA A 27 0.97 18.79 -1.58
N TYR A 28 1.99 17.93 -1.69
CA TYR A 28 2.99 17.96 -2.75
C TYR A 28 2.43 17.99 -4.18
N PRO A 29 1.30 17.33 -4.52
CA PRO A 29 0.68 17.50 -5.82
C PRO A 29 0.20 18.95 -6.10
N SER A 30 -0.10 19.73 -5.08
CA SER A 30 -0.48 21.16 -5.21
C SER A 30 0.71 22.12 -5.14
N LEU A 31 1.93 21.65 -4.88
CA LEU A 31 3.16 22.42 -5.00
C LEU A 31 3.58 22.49 -6.47
N HIS A 32 3.60 23.69 -7.02
CA HIS A 32 4.18 23.90 -8.34
C HIS A 32 5.68 23.74 -8.27
N PHE A 33 6.22 22.94 -9.19
CA PHE A 33 7.64 22.83 -9.41
C PHE A 33 8.00 23.41 -10.77
N SER A 34 8.98 24.27 -10.79
CA SER A 34 9.68 24.61 -12.02
C SER A 34 10.78 23.59 -12.29
N TYR A 35 10.89 23.19 -13.52
CA TYR A 35 11.94 22.31 -14.00
C TYR A 35 12.81 23.07 -14.98
N GLU A 36 14.12 23.06 -14.78
CA GLU A 36 15.10 23.69 -15.67
C GLU A 36 15.89 22.60 -16.38
N PRO A 37 15.89 22.56 -17.74
CA PRO A 37 16.66 21.59 -18.49
C PRO A 37 18.16 21.77 -18.26
N GLN A 38 18.85 20.65 -18.08
CA GLN A 38 20.30 20.58 -17.93
C GLN A 38 20.89 19.73 -19.07
N GLY A 39 21.77 20.30 -19.88
CA GLY A 39 22.40 19.61 -21.01
C GLY A 39 21.97 20.12 -22.37
N GLU A 40 22.30 19.35 -23.40
CA GLU A 40 21.98 19.70 -24.79
C GLU A 40 20.50 19.47 -25.08
N THR A 41 19.91 20.35 -25.89
CA THR A 41 18.53 20.27 -26.33
C THR A 41 18.45 19.78 -27.79
N VAL A 42 17.51 18.89 -28.05
CA VAL A 42 17.22 18.33 -29.39
C VAL A 42 15.78 18.64 -29.74
N ASP A 43 15.53 19.09 -30.95
CA ASP A 43 14.18 19.26 -31.48
C ASP A 43 13.57 17.89 -31.75
N LEU A 44 12.54 17.55 -30.97
CA LEU A 44 11.87 16.27 -31.07
C LEU A 44 10.69 16.32 -32.04
N PHE A 45 10.02 17.46 -32.17
CA PHE A 45 8.85 17.55 -33.04
C PHE A 45 9.24 17.42 -34.50
N SER A 46 10.17 18.25 -34.97
CA SER A 46 10.60 18.20 -36.36
C SER A 46 11.27 16.89 -36.77
N ALA A 47 11.91 16.19 -35.81
CA ALA A 47 12.65 14.97 -36.09
C ALA A 47 11.81 13.69 -36.00
N TYR A 48 10.80 13.63 -35.13
CA TYR A 48 10.15 12.37 -34.75
C TYR A 48 8.62 12.42 -34.73
N TYR A 49 7.99 13.55 -35.09
CA TYR A 49 6.54 13.59 -35.22
C TYR A 49 6.06 12.61 -36.31
N SER A 50 5.11 11.76 -35.95
CA SER A 50 4.60 10.74 -36.87
C SER A 50 3.13 10.94 -37.19
N TYR A 51 2.27 11.10 -36.21
CA TYR A 51 0.83 11.29 -36.40
C TYR A 51 0.16 11.79 -35.11
N SER A 52 -1.09 12.23 -35.26
CA SER A 52 -1.97 12.56 -34.16
C SER A 52 -3.28 11.77 -34.23
N LEU A 53 -3.93 11.52 -33.10
CA LEU A 53 -5.25 10.90 -32.97
C LEU A 53 -6.16 11.83 -32.18
N ASN A 54 -7.44 11.87 -32.56
CA ASN A 54 -8.45 12.75 -31.95
C ASN A 54 -8.06 14.24 -31.97
N THR A 55 -7.17 14.60 -32.91
CA THR A 55 -6.65 15.96 -33.08
C THR A 55 -6.37 16.17 -34.56
N GLU A 56 -6.92 17.22 -35.13
CA GLU A 56 -6.62 17.65 -36.50
C GLU A 56 -5.39 18.56 -36.46
N PHE A 57 -4.42 18.31 -37.31
CA PHE A 57 -3.16 19.03 -37.42
C PHE A 57 -3.06 19.80 -38.73
N ASP A 58 -2.89 21.11 -38.66
CA ASP A 58 -2.56 21.97 -39.77
C ASP A 58 -1.04 22.20 -39.84
N GLU A 59 -0.38 21.63 -40.83
CA GLU A 59 1.08 21.69 -40.96
C GLU A 59 1.60 23.11 -41.28
N GLU A 60 0.80 23.97 -41.94
CA GLU A 60 1.24 25.32 -42.31
C GLU A 60 1.31 26.25 -41.08
N SER A 61 0.34 26.13 -40.19
CA SER A 61 0.25 26.98 -39.01
C SER A 61 0.75 26.31 -37.72
N LEU A 62 1.13 25.04 -37.77
CA LEU A 62 1.42 24.20 -36.60
C LEU A 62 0.30 24.22 -35.55
N TYR A 63 -0.97 24.32 -36.03
CA TYR A 63 -2.13 24.40 -35.18
C TYR A 63 -2.76 23.01 -34.99
N PHE A 64 -3.02 22.68 -33.73
CA PHE A 64 -3.70 21.46 -33.33
C PHE A 64 -5.11 21.78 -32.87
N THR A 65 -6.12 21.18 -33.47
CA THR A 65 -7.52 21.32 -33.09
C THR A 65 -8.01 19.99 -32.52
N GLN A 66 -8.45 20.02 -31.26
CA GLN A 66 -9.01 18.82 -30.64
C GLN A 66 -10.32 18.41 -31.35
N SER A 67 -10.38 17.16 -31.82
CA SER A 67 -11.54 16.58 -32.51
C SER A 67 -12.22 15.43 -31.74
N GLY A 68 -11.67 15.01 -30.59
CA GLY A 68 -12.19 13.93 -29.76
C GLY A 68 -11.81 14.06 -28.29
N ASP A 69 -12.28 13.11 -27.46
CA ASP A 69 -12.13 13.16 -25.99
C ASP A 69 -10.73 12.81 -25.47
N ASP A 70 -9.82 12.31 -26.29
CA ASP A 70 -8.47 11.88 -25.89
C ASP A 70 -7.48 12.32 -26.98
N PRO A 71 -7.07 13.61 -27.00
CA PRO A 71 -6.16 14.15 -28.00
C PRO A 71 -4.74 13.60 -27.80
N GLN A 72 -4.17 13.00 -28.83
CA GLN A 72 -2.89 12.30 -28.76
C GLN A 72 -1.96 12.73 -29.89
N LEU A 73 -0.70 13.06 -29.55
CA LEU A 73 0.38 13.35 -30.46
C LEU A 73 1.49 12.33 -30.28
N TYR A 74 1.96 11.71 -31.35
CA TYR A 74 2.95 10.64 -31.31
C TYR A 74 4.28 11.08 -31.94
N LEU A 75 5.36 10.89 -31.15
CA LEU A 75 6.74 10.95 -31.58
C LEU A 75 7.28 9.51 -31.58
N THR A 76 7.64 8.97 -32.73
CA THR A 76 8.05 7.56 -32.88
C THR A 76 9.43 7.44 -33.50
N ASP A 77 9.97 6.21 -33.53
CA ASP A 77 11.26 5.87 -34.12
C ASP A 77 12.44 6.68 -33.53
N MET A 78 12.33 6.95 -32.24
CA MET A 78 13.35 7.68 -31.47
C MET A 78 14.42 6.74 -30.94
N GLU A 79 15.67 7.19 -30.88
CA GLU A 79 16.75 6.59 -30.07
C GLU A 79 17.45 7.70 -29.28
N GLN A 80 16.68 8.45 -28.50
CA GLN A 80 17.19 9.61 -27.77
C GLN A 80 17.22 9.36 -26.25
N THR A 81 18.37 9.62 -25.63
CA THR A 81 18.49 9.62 -24.18
C THR A 81 18.07 10.97 -23.64
N LEU A 82 16.93 11.00 -22.93
CA LEU A 82 16.33 12.24 -22.42
C LEU A 82 16.09 12.14 -20.91
N GLY A 83 16.26 13.27 -20.22
CA GLY A 83 15.84 13.44 -18.82
C GLY A 83 14.61 14.34 -18.67
N GLY A 84 14.08 14.84 -19.78
CA GLY A 84 12.84 15.61 -19.84
C GLY A 84 12.62 16.25 -21.20
N ILE A 85 11.44 16.84 -21.34
CA ILE A 85 11.02 17.57 -22.54
C ILE A 85 10.48 18.94 -22.16
N THR A 86 10.63 19.90 -23.07
CA THR A 86 10.01 21.23 -23.00
C THR A 86 9.02 21.33 -24.13
N ILE A 87 7.77 21.65 -23.81
CA ILE A 87 6.69 21.92 -24.77
C ILE A 87 6.49 23.42 -24.77
N SER A 88 6.60 24.05 -25.95
CA SER A 88 6.42 25.50 -26.13
C SER A 88 5.29 25.76 -27.10
N LEU A 89 4.42 26.72 -26.77
CA LEU A 89 3.31 27.19 -27.59
C LEU A 89 3.65 28.55 -28.18
N ALA A 90 3.13 28.84 -29.36
CA ALA A 90 3.30 30.13 -30.02
C ALA A 90 2.64 31.28 -29.23
N GLU A 91 1.50 31.02 -28.60
CA GLU A 91 0.76 31.97 -27.78
C GLU A 91 0.46 31.41 -26.39
N PRO A 92 0.36 32.26 -25.36
CA PRO A 92 -0.03 31.82 -24.03
C PRO A 92 -1.48 31.36 -24.00
N LEU A 93 -1.78 30.37 -23.16
CA LEU A 93 -3.15 29.85 -23.00
C LEU A 93 -4.05 30.76 -22.17
N ASP A 94 -5.32 30.79 -22.50
CA ASP A 94 -6.36 31.50 -21.73
C ASP A 94 -6.80 30.68 -20.47
N SER A 95 -6.59 29.38 -20.45
CA SER A 95 -6.97 28.48 -19.38
C SER A 95 -5.89 27.43 -19.13
N ASP A 96 -5.91 26.80 -17.97
CA ASP A 96 -4.99 25.72 -17.64
C ASP A 96 -5.19 24.53 -18.58
N MET A 97 -4.09 23.97 -19.10
CA MET A 97 -4.06 22.81 -19.97
C MET A 97 -3.39 21.64 -19.23
N ARG A 98 -4.08 20.50 -19.17
CA ARG A 98 -3.46 19.24 -18.71
C ARG A 98 -2.56 18.69 -19.80
N VAL A 99 -1.35 18.33 -19.39
CA VAL A 99 -0.32 17.73 -20.25
C VAL A 99 0.06 16.37 -19.65
N GLU A 100 -0.14 15.30 -20.41
CA GLU A 100 0.32 13.96 -20.01
C GLU A 100 1.27 13.41 -21.06
N VAL A 101 2.45 13.00 -20.63
CA VAL A 101 3.51 12.46 -21.51
C VAL A 101 3.73 11.01 -21.19
N PHE A 102 3.31 10.13 -22.09
CA PHE A 102 3.58 8.70 -22.04
C PHE A 102 4.90 8.40 -22.73
N TYR A 103 5.62 7.39 -22.27
CA TYR A 103 6.91 7.03 -22.84
C TYR A 103 7.09 5.52 -22.99
N GLN A 104 7.90 5.15 -23.99
CA GLN A 104 8.26 3.77 -24.29
C GLN A 104 9.78 3.64 -24.41
N THR A 105 10.33 2.58 -23.84
CA THR A 105 11.75 2.23 -23.89
C THR A 105 11.93 0.80 -24.40
N THR A 106 13.16 0.40 -24.72
CA THR A 106 13.48 -0.98 -25.14
C THR A 106 13.06 -2.02 -24.10
N GLU A 107 13.27 -1.70 -22.82
CA GLU A 107 12.96 -2.61 -21.72
C GLU A 107 11.47 -2.61 -21.36
N MET A 108 10.72 -1.61 -21.81
CA MET A 108 9.32 -1.38 -21.51
C MET A 108 8.51 -1.12 -22.79
N PRO A 109 8.27 -2.15 -23.60
CA PRO A 109 7.45 -2.01 -24.79
C PRO A 109 5.98 -1.74 -24.42
N GLY A 110 5.34 -0.84 -25.15
CA GLY A 110 3.95 -0.45 -24.96
C GLY A 110 3.74 0.74 -24.01
N LEU A 111 2.72 1.53 -24.30
CA LEU A 111 2.30 2.71 -23.54
C LEU A 111 1.28 2.32 -22.48
N SER A 112 1.41 2.87 -21.28
CA SER A 112 0.45 2.67 -20.19
C SER A 112 0.41 3.88 -19.26
N ALA A 113 -0.70 4.10 -18.56
CA ALA A 113 -0.86 5.18 -17.59
C ALA A 113 0.18 5.16 -16.44
N ARG A 114 0.91 4.04 -16.27
CA ARG A 114 2.01 3.93 -15.30
C ARG A 114 3.36 4.43 -15.85
N LYS A 115 3.42 4.62 -17.15
CA LYS A 115 4.57 5.14 -17.87
C LYS A 115 4.23 6.51 -18.44
N SER A 116 3.58 7.32 -17.66
CA SER A 116 3.26 8.69 -18.00
C SER A 116 3.75 9.65 -16.91
N VAL A 117 3.92 10.88 -17.29
CA VAL A 117 4.15 12.02 -16.41
C VAL A 117 3.10 13.06 -16.71
N VAL A 118 2.33 13.43 -15.70
CA VAL A 118 1.30 14.47 -15.81
C VAL A 118 1.85 15.78 -15.26
N THR A 119 1.62 16.86 -16.00
CA THR A 119 1.87 18.24 -15.57
C THR A 119 0.76 19.14 -16.04
N THR A 120 0.79 20.41 -15.66
CA THR A 120 -0.16 21.43 -16.10
C THR A 120 0.62 22.59 -16.71
N LEU A 121 0.23 23.01 -17.90
CA LEU A 121 0.63 24.28 -18.47
C LEU A 121 -0.43 25.32 -18.04
N TYR A 122 0.00 26.26 -17.22
CA TYR A 122 -0.92 27.22 -16.59
C TYR A 122 -1.32 28.35 -17.54
N ALA A 123 -2.51 28.89 -17.32
CA ALA A 123 -3.00 30.07 -18.03
C ALA A 123 -1.99 31.22 -17.96
N GLY A 124 -1.71 31.83 -19.09
CA GLY A 124 -0.71 32.90 -19.24
C GLY A 124 0.72 32.42 -19.47
N GLU A 125 1.00 31.12 -19.35
CA GLU A 125 2.30 30.55 -19.67
C GLU A 125 2.35 30.09 -21.14
N ARG A 126 3.55 30.13 -21.73
CA ARG A 126 3.80 29.66 -23.12
C ARG A 126 4.50 28.34 -23.17
N SER A 127 5.12 27.89 -22.10
CA SER A 127 5.88 26.63 -22.10
C SER A 127 5.80 25.92 -20.77
N CYS A 128 5.85 24.58 -20.83
CA CYS A 128 6.02 23.76 -19.66
C CYS A 128 7.18 22.77 -19.85
N ASN A 129 7.86 22.49 -18.73
CA ASN A 129 8.93 21.51 -18.67
C ASN A 129 8.43 20.24 -18.00
N VAL A 130 8.52 19.11 -18.70
CA VAL A 130 8.12 17.79 -18.21
C VAL A 130 9.36 16.99 -17.89
N LYS A 131 9.57 16.68 -16.62
CA LYS A 131 10.68 15.83 -16.20
C LYS A 131 10.37 14.38 -16.52
N LEU A 132 11.20 13.75 -17.34
CA LEU A 132 11.19 12.32 -17.60
C LEU A 132 12.31 11.61 -16.81
N PRO A 133 12.18 10.31 -16.53
CA PRO A 133 13.33 9.52 -16.10
C PRO A 133 14.44 9.57 -17.15
N LEU A 134 15.70 9.71 -16.73
CA LEU A 134 16.82 9.70 -17.67
C LEU A 134 16.93 8.30 -18.30
N HIS A 135 16.53 8.17 -19.53
CA HIS A 135 16.49 6.90 -20.28
C HIS A 135 16.56 7.11 -21.78
N THR A 136 16.87 6.06 -22.55
CA THR A 136 16.73 6.07 -23.99
C THR A 136 15.30 5.70 -24.38
N TYR A 137 14.63 6.59 -25.10
CA TYR A 137 13.24 6.47 -25.50
C TYR A 137 13.10 6.09 -26.96
N HIS A 138 12.13 5.18 -27.26
CA HIS A 138 11.76 4.78 -28.61
C HIS A 138 10.55 5.52 -29.11
N SER A 139 9.62 5.86 -28.24
CA SER A 139 8.47 6.70 -28.58
C SER A 139 7.99 7.49 -27.38
N LEU A 140 7.40 8.64 -27.66
CA LEU A 140 6.63 9.45 -26.74
C LEU A 140 5.22 9.66 -27.32
N ARG A 141 4.21 9.62 -26.45
CA ARG A 141 2.87 10.07 -26.75
C ARG A 141 2.57 11.23 -25.81
N LEU A 142 2.13 12.33 -26.35
CA LEU A 142 1.76 13.53 -25.63
C LEU A 142 0.24 13.72 -25.75
N ASP A 143 -0.45 13.76 -24.63
CA ASP A 143 -1.86 14.09 -24.53
C ASP A 143 -1.96 15.52 -24.03
N LEU A 144 -2.41 16.41 -24.88
CA LEU A 144 -2.52 17.86 -24.67
C LEU A 144 -3.98 18.25 -24.87
N ASP A 145 -4.66 18.59 -23.78
CA ASP A 145 -6.09 18.91 -23.82
C ASP A 145 -6.33 20.30 -24.49
N GLY A 146 -7.31 20.37 -25.39
CA GLY A 146 -7.72 21.59 -26.07
C GLY A 146 -7.07 21.81 -27.43
N SER A 147 -7.25 23.02 -27.96
CA SER A 147 -6.68 23.45 -29.24
C SER A 147 -5.59 24.48 -29.00
N TYR A 148 -4.47 24.35 -29.71
CA TYR A 148 -3.28 25.16 -29.47
C TYR A 148 -2.39 25.27 -30.71
N GLN A 149 -1.62 26.34 -30.79
CA GLN A 149 -0.56 26.49 -31.78
C GLN A 149 0.76 26.07 -31.14
N LEU A 150 1.38 25.03 -31.67
CA LEU A 150 2.67 24.53 -31.20
C LEU A 150 3.81 25.42 -31.77
N ASP A 151 4.76 25.79 -30.92
CA ASP A 151 6.03 26.40 -31.34
C ASP A 151 7.12 25.32 -31.47
N SER A 152 7.32 24.54 -30.39
CA SER A 152 8.35 23.49 -30.42
C SER A 152 8.12 22.43 -29.33
N ILE A 153 8.65 21.22 -29.57
CA ILE A 153 8.85 20.20 -28.54
C ILE A 153 10.32 19.84 -28.54
N THR A 154 11.04 20.21 -27.48
CA THR A 154 12.47 19.95 -27.36
C THR A 154 12.75 18.96 -26.24
N GLY A 155 13.68 18.02 -26.49
CA GLY A 155 14.18 17.07 -25.51
C GLY A 155 15.49 17.54 -24.88
N CYS A 156 15.68 17.27 -23.59
CA CYS A 156 16.91 17.56 -22.86
C CYS A 156 17.68 16.28 -22.60
N SER A 157 18.94 16.20 -23.04
CA SER A 157 19.81 15.03 -22.87
C SER A 157 20.27 14.80 -21.42
N GLY A 158 20.22 15.84 -20.58
CA GLY A 158 20.56 15.78 -19.16
C GLY A 158 19.34 15.68 -18.26
N THR A 159 19.56 15.73 -16.96
CA THR A 159 18.48 15.74 -15.97
C THR A 159 17.83 17.11 -15.88
N MET A 160 16.56 17.17 -15.53
CA MET A 160 15.89 18.43 -15.19
C MET A 160 16.09 18.78 -13.71
N LYS A 161 16.59 19.98 -13.45
CA LYS A 161 16.72 20.53 -12.10
C LYS A 161 15.33 20.96 -11.60
N LYS A 162 14.92 20.40 -10.48
CA LYS A 162 13.61 20.64 -9.85
C LYS A 162 13.76 21.71 -8.76
N THR A 163 13.01 22.80 -8.87
CA THR A 163 12.93 23.83 -7.85
C THR A 163 11.49 24.04 -7.39
N PRO A 164 11.18 24.02 -6.07
CA PRO A 164 9.83 24.25 -5.58
C PRO A 164 9.45 25.73 -5.74
N VAL A 165 8.25 25.98 -6.27
CA VAL A 165 7.67 27.33 -6.32
C VAL A 165 6.73 27.49 -5.14
N LEU A 166 7.12 28.30 -4.16
CA LEU A 166 6.28 28.64 -3.00
C LEU A 166 5.36 29.78 -3.38
N ASN A 167 4.09 29.47 -3.61
CA ASN A 167 3.05 30.45 -3.92
C ASN A 167 2.08 30.68 -2.75
N GLY A 168 1.23 31.71 -2.85
CA GLY A 168 0.27 32.06 -1.81
C GLY A 168 -0.74 30.96 -1.47
N ALA A 169 -1.11 30.11 -2.44
CA ALA A 169 -2.03 28.99 -2.24
C ALA A 169 -1.48 27.96 -1.24
N PHE A 170 -0.17 27.74 -1.25
CA PHE A 170 0.52 26.90 -0.27
C PHE A 170 0.31 27.36 1.18
N PHE A 171 0.42 28.67 1.42
CA PHE A 171 0.21 29.24 2.75
C PHE A 171 -1.28 29.24 3.16
N LEU A 172 -2.20 29.34 2.22
CA LEU A 172 -3.64 29.26 2.47
C LEU A 172 -4.06 27.85 2.92
N VAL A 173 -3.49 26.81 2.34
CA VAL A 173 -3.71 25.41 2.77
C VAL A 173 -3.24 25.22 4.22
N LEU A 174 -2.06 25.71 4.58
CA LEU A 174 -1.56 25.68 5.97
C LEU A 174 -2.48 26.43 6.96
N LEU A 175 -2.99 27.60 6.59
CA LEU A 175 -3.90 28.40 7.41
C LEU A 175 -5.26 27.74 7.61
N LYS A 176 -5.77 26.98 6.64
CA LYS A 176 -7.04 26.24 6.71
C LYS A 176 -7.04 25.18 7.81
N TRP A 177 -5.89 24.56 8.09
CA TRP A 177 -5.73 23.51 9.10
C TRP A 177 -5.40 24.02 10.52
N LEU A 178 -5.04 25.29 10.66
CA LEU A 178 -4.65 25.87 11.96
C LEU A 178 -5.73 25.77 13.06
N PRO A 179 -7.03 26.05 12.80
CA PRO A 179 -8.08 25.96 13.81
C PRO A 179 -8.35 24.52 14.28
N LEU A 180 -8.14 23.53 13.42
CA LEU A 180 -8.31 22.11 13.75
C LEU A 180 -7.09 21.55 14.49
N SER A 181 -5.92 22.19 14.37
CA SER A 181 -4.68 21.72 14.99
C SER A 181 -4.69 21.88 16.53
N ILE A 182 -5.32 22.95 17.06
CA ILE A 182 -5.32 23.22 18.52
C ILE A 182 -6.04 22.11 19.32
N PRO A 183 -7.31 21.74 19.04
CA PRO A 183 -7.98 20.65 19.75
C PRO A 183 -7.30 19.29 19.47
N ALA A 184 -6.76 19.08 18.26
CA ALA A 184 -6.00 17.88 17.94
C ALA A 184 -4.73 17.76 18.81
N VAL A 185 -3.93 18.82 18.93
CA VAL A 185 -2.73 18.87 19.77
C VAL A 185 -3.08 18.60 21.23
N LEU A 186 -4.16 19.17 21.76
CA LEU A 186 -4.60 18.91 23.13
C LEU A 186 -4.98 17.44 23.34
N LEU A 187 -5.72 16.86 22.42
CA LEU A 187 -6.13 15.45 22.46
C LEU A 187 -4.92 14.50 22.39
N ILE A 188 -3.99 14.78 21.51
CA ILE A 188 -2.71 14.08 21.37
C ILE A 188 -1.94 14.14 22.69
N PHE A 189 -1.87 15.32 23.31
CA PHE A 189 -1.21 15.51 24.60
C PHE A 189 -1.82 14.62 25.68
N LEU A 190 -3.14 14.62 25.82
CA LEU A 190 -3.84 13.80 26.81
C LEU A 190 -3.60 12.30 26.58
N ALA A 191 -3.66 11.83 25.33
CA ALA A 191 -3.40 10.44 24.97
C ALA A 191 -1.96 9.99 25.29
N HIS A 192 -0.99 10.87 25.11
CA HIS A 192 0.42 10.57 25.43
C HIS A 192 0.77 10.72 26.90
N CYS A 193 0.11 11.61 27.65
CA CYS A 193 0.33 11.74 29.09
C CYS A 193 0.04 10.44 29.84
N ASP A 194 -1.01 9.71 29.45
CA ASP A 194 -1.36 8.42 30.04
C ASP A 194 -0.28 7.34 29.78
N ARG A 195 0.30 7.35 28.60
CA ARG A 195 1.45 6.48 28.24
C ARG A 195 2.74 6.87 28.94
N TYR A 196 3.01 8.17 29.06
CA TYR A 196 4.19 8.70 29.75
C TYR A 196 4.23 8.29 31.20
N GLN A 197 3.09 8.33 31.91
CA GLN A 197 3.00 7.87 33.30
C GLN A 197 3.40 6.40 33.47
N LYS A 198 3.13 5.55 32.46
CA LYS A 198 3.47 4.11 32.48
C LYS A 198 4.93 3.82 32.15
N THR A 199 5.57 4.64 31.34
CA THR A 199 6.91 4.35 30.79
C THR A 199 8.02 5.26 31.31
N GLY A 200 7.68 6.30 32.06
CA GLY A 200 8.62 7.26 32.68
C GLY A 200 9.29 8.24 31.69
N THR A 201 9.23 8.00 30.36
CA THR A 201 9.76 8.92 29.35
C THR A 201 8.88 8.92 28.10
N LEU A 202 8.54 10.10 27.58
CA LEU A 202 7.67 10.24 26.40
C LEU A 202 8.31 9.60 25.14
N VAL A 203 9.59 9.88 24.90
CA VAL A 203 10.33 9.30 23.77
C VAL A 203 10.36 7.78 23.86
N LYS A 204 10.60 7.22 25.05
CA LYS A 204 10.59 5.77 25.26
C LYS A 204 9.21 5.18 24.99
N SER A 205 8.11 5.89 25.30
CA SER A 205 6.74 5.42 25.04
C SER A 205 6.38 5.35 23.56
N LEU A 206 7.03 6.15 22.69
CA LEU A 206 6.82 6.12 21.26
C LEU A 206 7.49 4.92 20.58
N PHE A 207 8.70 4.57 21.02
CA PHE A 207 9.54 3.56 20.38
C PHE A 207 9.49 2.19 21.07
N VAL A 208 9.25 2.13 22.38
CA VAL A 208 9.28 0.88 23.15
C VAL A 208 7.86 0.38 23.36
N LEU A 209 7.61 -0.82 22.89
CA LEU A 209 6.42 -1.57 23.29
C LEU A 209 6.54 -1.93 24.77
N PRO A 210 5.46 -1.88 25.56
CA PRO A 210 5.46 -2.45 26.90
C PRO A 210 5.91 -3.92 26.77
N GLU A 211 6.95 -4.28 27.49
CA GLU A 211 7.41 -5.66 27.60
C GLU A 211 6.26 -6.48 28.20
N ASN A 212 5.73 -7.40 27.43
CA ASN A 212 4.74 -8.35 27.87
C ASN A 212 5.40 -9.71 27.80
N ASP A 213 5.63 -10.35 28.95
CA ASP A 213 6.30 -11.66 29.05
C ASP A 213 5.63 -12.76 28.22
N THR A 214 4.38 -12.52 27.77
CA THR A 214 3.60 -13.45 26.94
C THR A 214 3.71 -13.17 25.44
N ARG A 215 4.55 -12.21 25.00
CA ARG A 215 4.65 -11.83 23.59
C ARG A 215 5.46 -12.84 22.80
N ASN A 216 4.87 -13.40 21.73
CA ASN A 216 5.58 -14.28 20.81
C ASN A 216 6.28 -13.46 19.71
N HIS A 217 7.60 -13.32 19.80
CA HIS A 217 8.40 -12.54 18.83
C HIS A 217 8.51 -13.23 17.46
N GLY A 218 8.27 -14.54 17.38
CA GLY A 218 8.16 -15.25 16.11
C GLY A 218 6.95 -14.78 15.30
N TYR A 219 5.84 -14.48 15.96
CA TYR A 219 4.67 -13.90 15.29
C TYR A 219 4.88 -12.43 14.91
N ASP A 220 5.74 -11.69 15.63
CA ASP A 220 6.18 -10.37 15.19
C ASP A 220 6.98 -10.46 13.89
N PHE A 221 7.88 -11.46 13.77
CA PHE A 221 8.60 -11.73 12.54
C PHE A 221 7.66 -12.06 11.37
N LEU A 222 6.69 -12.96 11.58
CA LEU A 222 5.72 -13.31 10.54
C LEU A 222 4.88 -12.11 10.08
N ARG A 223 4.53 -11.17 10.97
CA ARG A 223 3.83 -9.95 10.60
C ARG A 223 4.67 -9.03 9.72
N VAL A 224 5.93 -8.83 10.09
CA VAL A 224 6.85 -7.99 9.33
C VAL A 224 7.12 -8.62 7.96
N LEU A 225 7.34 -9.94 7.93
CA LEU A 225 7.51 -10.70 6.69
C LEU A 225 6.28 -10.57 5.78
N ALA A 226 5.07 -10.74 6.33
CA ALA A 226 3.84 -10.62 5.57
C ALA A 226 3.65 -9.21 5.00
N ALA A 227 4.02 -8.14 5.75
CA ALA A 227 3.98 -6.76 5.26
C ALA A 227 4.98 -6.54 4.10
N LEU A 228 6.20 -7.07 4.23
CA LEU A 228 7.19 -7.04 3.14
C LEU A 228 6.70 -7.80 1.91
N MET A 229 6.09 -8.97 2.09
CA MET A 229 5.53 -9.76 0.99
C MET A 229 4.38 -9.03 0.28
N VAL A 230 3.49 -8.33 1.01
CA VAL A 230 2.42 -7.52 0.39
C VAL A 230 3.02 -6.45 -0.53
N ILE A 231 4.01 -5.71 -0.03
CA ILE A 231 4.70 -4.67 -0.81
C ILE A 231 5.41 -5.29 -2.01
N SER A 232 6.12 -6.41 -1.81
CA SER A 232 6.82 -7.14 -2.88
C SER A 232 5.85 -7.60 -3.96
N MET A 233 4.70 -8.15 -3.57
CA MET A 233 3.68 -8.61 -4.51
C MET A 233 3.17 -7.48 -5.40
N HIS A 234 2.88 -6.30 -4.83
CA HIS A 234 2.40 -5.17 -5.60
C HIS A 234 3.49 -4.54 -6.48
N ALA A 235 4.69 -4.33 -5.96
CA ALA A 235 5.82 -3.79 -6.72
C ALA A 235 6.20 -4.71 -7.90
N CYS A 236 6.31 -6.03 -7.64
CA CYS A 236 6.66 -7.00 -8.68
C CYS A 236 5.55 -7.18 -9.72
N ARG A 237 4.27 -7.20 -9.31
CA ARG A 237 3.14 -7.32 -10.25
C ARG A 237 3.13 -6.22 -11.28
N ASN A 238 3.38 -4.98 -10.85
CA ASN A 238 3.43 -3.84 -11.77
C ASN A 238 4.62 -3.95 -12.74
N ALA A 239 5.80 -4.30 -12.20
CA ALA A 239 6.97 -4.48 -13.03
C ALA A 239 6.77 -5.58 -14.09
N LEU A 240 6.20 -6.72 -13.69
CA LEU A 240 5.91 -7.83 -14.61
C LEU A 240 4.91 -7.46 -15.72
N ALA A 241 3.97 -6.56 -15.45
CA ALA A 241 3.03 -6.08 -16.45
C ALA A 241 3.70 -5.21 -17.54
N GLU A 242 4.91 -4.70 -17.28
CA GLU A 242 5.66 -3.79 -18.14
C GLU A 242 6.88 -4.44 -18.79
N MET A 243 7.37 -5.56 -18.25
CA MET A 243 8.57 -6.26 -18.73
C MET A 243 8.24 -7.21 -19.85
N ALA A 244 9.19 -7.38 -20.79
CA ALA A 244 9.17 -8.52 -21.72
C ALA A 244 9.27 -9.83 -20.92
N MET A 245 8.53 -10.87 -21.33
CA MET A 245 8.49 -12.17 -20.64
C MET A 245 9.77 -13.00 -20.78
N GLU A 246 10.92 -12.35 -20.93
CA GLU A 246 12.20 -12.98 -21.23
C GLU A 246 13.32 -12.42 -20.33
N GLY A 247 14.37 -13.21 -20.18
CA GLY A 247 15.59 -12.81 -19.49
C GLY A 247 15.59 -13.03 -17.99
N VAL A 248 16.81 -13.01 -17.43
CA VAL A 248 17.08 -13.32 -16.00
C VAL A 248 16.35 -12.33 -15.06
N GLY A 249 16.21 -11.09 -15.48
CA GLY A 249 15.53 -10.05 -14.71
C GLY A 249 14.04 -10.35 -14.53
N TYR A 250 13.36 -10.72 -15.60
CA TYR A 250 11.95 -11.14 -15.56
C TYR A 250 11.76 -12.33 -14.59
N HIS A 251 12.58 -13.38 -14.74
CA HIS A 251 12.48 -14.57 -13.87
C HIS A 251 12.72 -14.24 -12.39
N PHE A 252 13.67 -13.35 -12.10
CA PHE A 252 13.90 -12.90 -10.73
C PHE A 252 12.67 -12.20 -10.13
N VAL A 253 12.11 -11.22 -10.85
CA VAL A 253 10.93 -10.47 -10.40
C VAL A 253 9.72 -11.40 -10.27
N ASN A 254 9.54 -12.33 -11.22
CA ASN A 254 8.44 -13.30 -11.21
C ASN A 254 8.55 -14.27 -10.03
N ILE A 255 9.72 -14.83 -9.75
CA ILE A 255 9.92 -15.73 -8.58
C ILE A 255 9.65 -14.97 -7.28
N LEU A 256 10.10 -13.72 -7.16
CA LEU A 256 9.84 -12.90 -6.00
C LEU A 256 8.32 -12.60 -5.83
N PHE A 257 7.64 -12.29 -6.94
CA PHE A 257 6.18 -12.15 -6.99
C PHE A 257 5.46 -13.40 -6.51
N LEU A 258 5.81 -14.57 -7.07
CA LEU A 258 5.19 -15.86 -6.74
C LEU A 258 5.39 -16.23 -5.26
N THR A 259 6.58 -16.00 -4.73
CA THR A 259 6.87 -16.20 -3.31
C THR A 259 6.01 -15.28 -2.43
N ALA A 260 5.75 -14.06 -2.88
CA ALA A 260 4.99 -13.08 -2.14
C ALA A 260 3.47 -13.31 -2.15
N LEU A 261 2.92 -14.11 -3.07
CA LEU A 261 1.47 -14.36 -3.21
C LEU A 261 0.82 -14.98 -1.96
N SER A 262 1.59 -15.62 -1.08
CA SER A 262 1.09 -16.18 0.19
C SER A 262 0.89 -15.15 1.31
N CYS A 263 1.19 -13.86 1.07
CA CYS A 263 1.11 -12.78 2.08
C CYS A 263 -0.27 -12.65 2.75
N ASN A 264 -1.35 -12.64 1.96
CA ASN A 264 -2.71 -12.49 2.47
C ASN A 264 -3.12 -13.70 3.32
N THR A 265 -2.80 -14.90 2.87
CA THR A 265 -3.02 -16.15 3.60
C THR A 265 -2.28 -16.14 4.94
N LEU A 266 -1.03 -15.67 4.94
CA LEU A 266 -0.23 -15.55 6.16
C LEU A 266 -0.87 -14.58 7.17
N TYR A 267 -1.42 -13.44 6.72
CA TYR A 267 -2.16 -12.53 7.61
C TYR A 267 -3.40 -13.15 8.21
N MET A 268 -4.17 -13.91 7.43
CA MET A 268 -5.35 -14.62 7.91
C MET A 268 -4.99 -15.68 8.95
N MET A 269 -3.97 -16.50 8.67
CA MET A 269 -3.49 -17.51 9.60
C MET A 269 -2.94 -16.88 10.88
N LEU A 270 -2.16 -15.78 10.80
CA LEU A 270 -1.68 -15.05 11.96
C LEU A 270 -2.81 -14.49 12.81
N SER A 271 -3.85 -13.95 12.17
CA SER A 271 -5.02 -13.45 12.89
C SER A 271 -5.73 -14.59 13.63
N GLY A 272 -5.89 -15.76 13.01
CA GLY A 272 -6.43 -16.95 13.65
C GLY A 272 -5.58 -17.44 14.82
N ALA A 273 -4.27 -17.56 14.62
CA ALA A 273 -3.30 -17.95 15.65
C ALA A 273 -3.38 -17.08 16.91
N LEU A 274 -3.62 -15.78 16.73
CA LEU A 274 -3.63 -14.81 17.83
C LEU A 274 -5.00 -14.62 18.47
N LEU A 275 -6.09 -14.77 17.71
CA LEU A 275 -7.41 -14.39 18.15
C LEU A 275 -8.30 -15.56 18.55
N LEU A 276 -8.05 -16.76 18.04
CA LEU A 276 -8.83 -17.95 18.40
C LEU A 276 -8.37 -18.62 19.70
N GLN A 277 -7.28 -18.12 20.32
CA GLN A 277 -6.85 -18.59 21.66
C GLN A 277 -7.92 -18.34 22.71
N ASP A 278 -8.03 -19.26 23.67
CA ASP A 278 -8.94 -19.10 24.80
C ASP A 278 -8.56 -17.88 25.64
N ARG A 279 -9.48 -16.96 25.80
CA ARG A 279 -9.32 -15.74 26.60
C ARG A 279 -10.57 -15.47 27.42
N GLN A 280 -10.35 -15.15 28.67
CA GLN A 280 -11.41 -14.73 29.61
C GLN A 280 -11.80 -13.27 29.32
N GLU A 281 -12.61 -13.05 28.29
CA GLU A 281 -13.16 -11.72 27.95
C GLU A 281 -14.61 -11.83 27.50
N THR A 282 -15.41 -10.80 27.81
CA THR A 282 -16.80 -10.73 27.33
C THR A 282 -16.82 -10.43 25.83
N VAL A 283 -17.90 -10.86 25.15
CA VAL A 283 -18.09 -10.63 23.71
C VAL A 283 -18.07 -9.13 23.38
N LEU A 284 -18.75 -8.33 24.23
CA LEU A 284 -18.81 -6.88 24.04
C LEU A 284 -17.41 -6.24 24.18
N HIS A 285 -16.64 -6.65 25.19
CA HIS A 285 -15.28 -6.17 25.38
C HIS A 285 -14.37 -6.56 24.22
N PHE A 286 -14.52 -7.76 23.68
CA PHE A 286 -13.79 -8.19 22.48
C PHE A 286 -14.10 -7.27 21.29
N TYR A 287 -15.38 -7.01 20.99
CA TYR A 287 -15.77 -6.15 19.87
C TYR A 287 -15.31 -4.70 20.07
N ALA A 288 -15.50 -4.13 21.25
CA ALA A 288 -15.05 -2.77 21.55
C ALA A 288 -13.55 -2.62 21.33
N ARG A 289 -12.75 -3.61 21.76
CA ARG A 289 -11.31 -3.62 21.57
C ARG A 289 -10.90 -3.81 20.10
N ARG A 290 -11.63 -4.64 19.33
CA ARG A 290 -11.36 -4.82 17.90
C ARG A 290 -11.74 -3.58 17.11
N PHE A 291 -12.87 -2.97 17.41
CA PHE A 291 -13.26 -1.71 16.81
C PHE A 291 -12.16 -0.66 16.98
N GLY A 292 -11.69 -0.44 18.19
CA GLY A 292 -10.61 0.51 18.46
C GLY A 292 -9.30 0.21 17.70
N LYS A 293 -8.95 -1.09 17.56
CA LYS A 293 -7.66 -1.48 16.96
C LYS A 293 -7.68 -1.66 15.45
N VAL A 294 -8.83 -1.89 14.85
CA VAL A 294 -8.95 -2.24 13.43
C VAL A 294 -9.81 -1.23 12.68
N VAL A 295 -11.02 -0.94 13.19
CA VAL A 295 -11.97 -0.08 12.47
C VAL A 295 -11.55 1.38 12.56
N ILE A 296 -11.14 1.89 13.73
CA ILE A 296 -10.69 3.29 13.85
C ILE A 296 -9.52 3.59 12.92
N PRO A 297 -8.41 2.81 12.89
CA PRO A 297 -7.34 3.04 11.93
C PRO A 297 -7.81 2.95 10.47
N LEU A 298 -8.64 1.96 10.12
CA LEU A 298 -9.19 1.83 8.78
C LEU A 298 -9.94 3.11 8.36
N LEU A 299 -10.83 3.62 9.21
CA LEU A 299 -11.58 4.85 8.93
C LEU A 299 -10.67 6.07 8.78
N CYS A 300 -9.64 6.19 9.63
CA CYS A 300 -8.67 7.28 9.52
C CYS A 300 -7.93 7.25 8.17
N TYR A 301 -7.46 6.08 7.74
CA TYR A 301 -6.82 5.92 6.44
C TYR A 301 -7.81 6.06 5.28
N TYR A 302 -9.07 5.66 5.48
CA TYR A 302 -10.11 5.88 4.47
C TYR A 302 -10.31 7.37 4.20
N VAL A 303 -10.48 8.18 5.25
CA VAL A 303 -10.62 9.63 5.12
C VAL A 303 -9.40 10.24 4.43
N LEU A 304 -8.19 9.80 4.79
CA LEU A 304 -6.96 10.24 4.14
C LEU A 304 -6.96 9.95 2.63
N PHE A 305 -7.34 8.73 2.21
CA PHE A 305 -7.40 8.36 0.79
C PHE A 305 -8.50 9.10 0.03
N LEU A 306 -9.63 9.39 0.68
CA LEU A 306 -10.70 10.21 0.10
C LEU A 306 -10.24 11.65 -0.14
N ASP A 307 -9.48 12.22 0.80
CA ASP A 307 -8.90 13.56 0.66
C ASP A 307 -7.88 13.59 -0.50
N PHE A 308 -7.00 12.60 -0.59
CA PHE A 308 -6.05 12.48 -1.71
C PHE A 308 -6.73 12.37 -3.09
N ASN A 309 -7.95 11.86 -3.15
CA ASN A 309 -8.74 11.76 -4.38
C ASN A 309 -9.76 12.89 -4.54
N GLN A 310 -9.58 13.98 -3.80
CA GLN A 310 -10.35 15.21 -3.93
C GLN A 310 -11.88 15.07 -3.83
N VAL A 311 -12.35 14.03 -3.13
CA VAL A 311 -13.79 13.72 -3.01
C VAL A 311 -14.58 14.82 -2.28
N PHE A 312 -13.89 15.70 -1.53
CA PHE A 312 -14.49 16.78 -0.75
C PHE A 312 -14.43 18.17 -1.41
N ASP A 313 -13.84 18.26 -2.62
CA ASP A 313 -13.57 19.57 -3.23
C ASP A 313 -14.83 20.27 -3.72
N ASP A 314 -15.81 19.55 -4.27
CA ASP A 314 -17.03 20.13 -4.83
C ASP A 314 -18.08 20.51 -3.78
N SER A 315 -18.35 19.61 -2.82
CA SER A 315 -19.34 19.81 -1.76
C SER A 315 -19.05 18.91 -0.56
N LEU A 316 -19.02 19.48 0.64
CA LEU A 316 -18.83 18.73 1.87
C LEU A 316 -19.91 17.65 2.08
N TRP A 317 -21.17 17.96 1.76
CA TRP A 317 -22.29 17.01 1.95
C TRP A 317 -22.26 15.86 0.95
N ASP A 318 -21.97 16.14 -0.31
CA ASP A 318 -21.82 15.13 -1.35
C ASP A 318 -20.58 14.30 -1.07
N GLY A 319 -19.47 14.90 -0.66
CA GLY A 319 -18.28 14.21 -0.21
C GLY A 319 -18.55 13.23 0.94
N ILE A 320 -19.29 13.64 1.97
CA ILE A 320 -19.68 12.76 3.09
C ILE A 320 -20.57 11.60 2.59
N ARG A 321 -21.55 11.87 1.73
CA ARG A 321 -22.45 10.84 1.18
C ARG A 321 -21.67 9.81 0.36
N VAL A 322 -20.83 10.25 -0.55
CA VAL A 322 -19.97 9.40 -1.38
C VAL A 322 -19.02 8.59 -0.50
N SER A 323 -18.41 9.22 0.50
CA SER A 323 -17.51 8.56 1.46
C SER A 323 -18.21 7.44 2.22
N LEU A 324 -19.41 7.68 2.75
CA LEU A 324 -20.20 6.65 3.44
C LEU A 324 -20.57 5.50 2.51
N GLN A 325 -20.97 5.81 1.29
CA GLN A 325 -21.28 4.78 0.29
C GLN A 325 -20.04 3.93 -0.04
N MET A 326 -18.89 4.55 -0.26
CA MET A 326 -17.62 3.84 -0.53
C MET A 326 -17.20 2.97 0.66
N ILE A 327 -17.28 3.49 1.89
CA ILE A 327 -16.93 2.72 3.11
C ILE A 327 -17.85 1.50 3.26
N LEU A 328 -19.14 1.64 2.97
CA LEU A 328 -20.10 0.55 3.10
C LEU A 328 -20.01 -0.47 1.95
N SER A 329 -19.67 -0.04 0.74
CA SER A 329 -19.55 -0.92 -0.44
C SER A 329 -18.26 -1.76 -0.46
N GLY A 330 -17.26 -1.43 0.36
CA GLY A 330 -15.99 -2.17 0.46
C GLY A 330 -14.78 -1.36 -0.01
N ALA A 331 -13.75 -2.05 -0.49
CA ALA A 331 -12.52 -1.39 -0.91
C ALA A 331 -12.72 -0.62 -2.23
N PRO A 332 -12.44 0.69 -2.26
CA PRO A 332 -12.53 1.48 -3.49
C PRO A 332 -11.36 1.17 -4.43
N GLY A 333 -11.52 1.50 -5.72
CA GLY A 333 -10.49 1.27 -6.75
C GLY A 333 -9.14 1.94 -6.45
N PHE A 334 -9.16 3.12 -5.81
CA PHE A 334 -7.95 3.86 -5.40
C PHE A 334 -7.28 3.33 -4.11
N ALA A 335 -7.96 2.46 -3.34
CA ALA A 335 -7.42 1.80 -2.15
C ALA A 335 -7.81 0.31 -2.12
N PRO A 336 -7.46 -0.47 -3.15
CA PRO A 336 -7.91 -1.85 -3.28
C PRO A 336 -7.41 -2.74 -2.14
N GLN A 337 -6.29 -2.42 -1.50
CA GLN A 337 -5.73 -3.18 -0.39
C GLN A 337 -6.65 -3.29 0.83
N PHE A 338 -7.67 -2.43 0.96
CA PHE A 338 -8.61 -2.46 2.08
C PHE A 338 -9.51 -3.70 2.08
N TRP A 339 -9.68 -4.39 0.94
CA TRP A 339 -10.51 -5.61 0.87
C TRP A 339 -10.14 -6.66 1.93
N LEU A 340 -8.83 -6.81 2.21
CA LEU A 340 -8.33 -7.76 3.20
C LEU A 340 -8.84 -7.42 4.61
N VAL A 341 -8.94 -6.13 4.93
CA VAL A 341 -9.42 -5.65 6.24
C VAL A 341 -10.91 -5.92 6.40
N TYR A 342 -11.72 -5.75 5.36
CA TYR A 342 -13.14 -6.12 5.39
C TYR A 342 -13.33 -7.62 5.65
N THR A 343 -12.54 -8.44 4.99
CA THR A 343 -12.52 -9.90 5.25
C THR A 343 -12.15 -10.21 6.71
N LEU A 344 -11.13 -9.51 7.26
CA LEU A 344 -10.75 -9.65 8.68
C LEU A 344 -11.86 -9.20 9.62
N ILE A 345 -12.55 -8.10 9.34
CA ILE A 345 -13.68 -7.62 10.16
C ILE A 345 -14.78 -8.68 10.19
N ALA A 346 -15.13 -9.26 9.04
CA ALA A 346 -16.12 -10.33 8.96
C ALA A 346 -15.72 -11.53 9.85
N LEU A 347 -14.47 -11.98 9.78
CA LEU A 347 -13.97 -13.07 10.64
C LEU A 347 -13.97 -12.69 12.13
N TYR A 348 -13.69 -11.42 12.46
CA TYR A 348 -13.70 -10.97 13.85
C TYR A 348 -15.10 -10.96 14.46
N LEU A 349 -16.16 -10.72 13.67
CA LEU A 349 -17.54 -10.84 14.14
C LEU A 349 -17.86 -12.27 14.59
N PHE A 350 -17.29 -13.27 13.93
CA PHE A 350 -17.50 -14.69 14.30
C PHE A 350 -16.49 -15.22 15.34
N THR A 351 -15.39 -14.51 15.61
CA THR A 351 -14.31 -14.98 16.51
C THR A 351 -14.78 -15.43 17.89
N PRO A 352 -15.67 -14.71 18.64
CA PRO A 352 -16.10 -15.17 19.97
C PRO A 352 -16.85 -16.51 19.93
N PHE A 353 -17.59 -16.77 18.86
CA PHE A 353 -18.33 -18.02 18.67
C PHE A 353 -17.39 -19.15 18.27
N LEU A 354 -16.46 -18.88 17.34
CA LEU A 354 -15.43 -19.84 16.92
C LEU A 354 -14.53 -20.26 18.09
N ARG A 355 -14.14 -19.34 18.97
CA ARG A 355 -13.40 -19.69 20.20
C ARG A 355 -14.12 -20.71 21.05
N LYS A 356 -15.42 -20.50 21.32
CA LYS A 356 -16.22 -21.42 22.10
C LYS A 356 -16.33 -22.78 21.42
N MET A 357 -16.56 -22.80 20.11
CA MET A 357 -16.61 -24.02 19.32
C MET A 357 -15.29 -24.79 19.39
N LEU A 358 -14.16 -24.13 19.09
CA LEU A 358 -12.82 -24.78 19.08
C LEU A 358 -12.40 -25.27 20.46
N LYS A 359 -12.82 -24.63 21.55
CA LYS A 359 -12.55 -25.05 22.92
C LYS A 359 -13.18 -26.39 23.29
N ILE A 360 -14.33 -26.72 22.68
CA ILE A 360 -15.05 -27.97 22.95
C ILE A 360 -14.43 -29.15 22.15
N LEU A 361 -13.74 -28.87 21.04
CA LEU A 361 -13.14 -29.90 20.21
C LEU A 361 -11.94 -30.55 20.93
N ASN A 362 -11.94 -31.88 20.98
CA ASN A 362 -10.74 -32.60 21.34
C ASN A 362 -9.72 -32.59 20.19
N THR A 363 -8.49 -33.01 20.46
CA THR A 363 -7.39 -33.00 19.48
C THR A 363 -7.74 -33.72 18.19
N GLN A 364 -8.41 -34.90 18.28
CA GLN A 364 -8.78 -35.69 17.11
C GLN A 364 -9.83 -34.97 16.27
N MET A 365 -10.86 -34.40 16.89
CA MET A 365 -11.87 -33.61 16.18
C MET A 365 -11.28 -32.38 15.50
N LEU A 366 -10.33 -31.67 16.15
CA LEU A 366 -9.64 -30.53 15.55
C LEU A 366 -8.80 -30.96 14.34
N GLN A 367 -8.05 -32.06 14.45
CA GLN A 367 -7.30 -32.61 13.32
C GLN A 367 -8.20 -33.00 12.15
N THR A 368 -9.34 -33.66 12.44
CA THR A 368 -10.34 -34.01 11.42
C THR A 368 -10.91 -32.75 10.75
N LEU A 369 -11.25 -31.72 11.51
CA LEU A 369 -11.73 -30.44 10.96
C LEU A 369 -10.69 -29.82 10.03
N VAL A 370 -9.43 -29.76 10.45
CA VAL A 370 -8.31 -29.23 9.63
C VAL A 370 -8.13 -30.07 8.36
N LEU A 371 -8.19 -31.40 8.46
CA LEU A 371 -8.10 -32.28 7.29
C LEU A 371 -9.26 -32.04 6.31
N LEU A 372 -10.48 -31.90 6.79
CA LEU A 372 -11.64 -31.56 5.96
C LEU A 372 -11.47 -30.19 5.28
N ILE A 373 -10.99 -29.19 5.99
CA ILE A 373 -10.66 -27.87 5.42
C ILE A 373 -9.68 -28.02 4.26
N LEU A 374 -8.58 -28.76 4.46
CA LEU A 374 -7.55 -28.97 3.44
C LEU A 374 -8.07 -29.75 2.24
N ILE A 375 -8.87 -30.80 2.46
CA ILE A 375 -9.50 -31.60 1.38
C ILE A 375 -10.47 -30.71 0.57
N LEU A 376 -11.38 -29.99 1.22
CA LEU A 376 -12.31 -29.10 0.55
C LEU A 376 -11.56 -28.00 -0.23
N ASN A 377 -10.51 -27.44 0.36
CA ASN A 377 -9.67 -26.45 -0.30
C ASN A 377 -8.96 -27.03 -1.53
N LEU A 378 -8.42 -28.25 -1.45
CA LEU A 378 -7.81 -28.95 -2.57
C LEU A 378 -8.79 -29.17 -3.71
N LEU A 379 -9.98 -29.70 -3.39
CA LEU A 379 -11.03 -29.99 -4.39
C LEU A 379 -11.53 -28.71 -5.06
N THR A 380 -11.84 -27.67 -4.28
CA THR A 380 -12.36 -26.40 -4.82
C THR A 380 -11.33 -25.64 -5.64
N SER A 381 -10.05 -25.73 -5.29
CA SER A 381 -8.98 -24.98 -5.97
C SER A 381 -8.48 -25.68 -7.23
N TYR A 382 -8.39 -27.01 -7.25
CA TYR A 382 -7.66 -27.72 -8.32
C TYR A 382 -8.51 -28.64 -9.21
N LEU A 383 -9.71 -29.06 -8.81
CA LEU A 383 -10.60 -29.80 -9.72
C LEU A 383 -10.96 -29.00 -11.00
N PRO A 384 -11.11 -27.67 -10.95
CA PRO A 384 -11.33 -26.89 -12.19
C PRO A 384 -10.21 -26.99 -13.21
N LEU A 385 -8.96 -27.30 -12.81
CA LEU A 385 -7.84 -27.57 -13.72
C LEU A 385 -8.08 -28.83 -14.57
N LEU A 386 -8.89 -29.77 -14.09
CA LEU A 386 -9.29 -30.98 -14.79
C LEU A 386 -10.60 -30.83 -15.56
N GLY A 387 -11.15 -29.60 -15.65
CA GLY A 387 -12.46 -29.33 -16.26
C GLY A 387 -13.65 -29.79 -15.42
N ILE A 388 -13.43 -30.16 -14.15
CA ILE A 388 -14.48 -30.66 -13.24
C ILE A 388 -14.96 -29.52 -12.35
N SER A 389 -16.21 -29.12 -12.48
CA SER A 389 -16.82 -28.16 -11.55
C SER A 389 -17.18 -28.85 -10.25
N PHE A 390 -16.64 -28.36 -9.13
CA PHE A 390 -16.98 -28.87 -7.80
C PHE A 390 -18.11 -28.03 -7.20
N GLY A 391 -19.30 -28.63 -7.08
CA GLY A 391 -20.53 -27.92 -6.68
C GLY A 391 -20.61 -27.55 -5.21
N VAL A 392 -19.71 -28.07 -4.36
CA VAL A 392 -19.68 -27.73 -2.93
C VAL A 392 -18.80 -26.52 -2.73
N THR A 393 -19.40 -25.35 -2.74
CA THR A 393 -18.70 -24.11 -2.33
C THR A 393 -18.76 -24.00 -0.81
N SER A 394 -17.62 -24.01 -0.16
CA SER A 394 -17.53 -23.90 1.28
C SER A 394 -16.67 -22.70 1.68
N SER A 395 -17.22 -21.81 2.52
CA SER A 395 -16.41 -20.76 3.17
C SER A 395 -15.28 -21.33 4.04
N LEU A 396 -15.37 -22.60 4.44
CA LEU A 396 -14.29 -23.33 5.11
C LEU A 396 -13.10 -23.61 4.19
N ALA A 397 -13.31 -23.71 2.89
CA ALA A 397 -12.24 -23.88 1.91
C ALA A 397 -11.53 -22.56 1.58
N SER A 398 -11.85 -21.45 2.22
CA SER A 398 -11.32 -20.10 1.94
C SER A 398 -10.73 -19.45 3.20
N TRP A 399 -10.97 -18.17 3.39
CA TRP A 399 -10.38 -17.36 4.48
C TRP A 399 -10.71 -17.87 5.88
N LEU A 400 -11.91 -18.42 6.11
CA LEU A 400 -12.28 -19.02 7.40
C LEU A 400 -11.43 -20.25 7.70
N GLY A 401 -11.19 -21.10 6.68
CA GLY A 401 -10.32 -22.26 6.81
C GLY A 401 -8.86 -21.88 7.13
N ALA A 402 -8.31 -20.88 6.42
CA ALA A 402 -6.98 -20.34 6.72
C ALA A 402 -6.90 -19.77 8.15
N TYR A 403 -7.96 -19.10 8.61
CA TYR A 403 -8.06 -18.56 9.97
C TYR A 403 -8.03 -19.67 11.04
N ILE A 404 -8.78 -20.76 10.83
CA ILE A 404 -8.79 -21.94 11.73
C ILE A 404 -7.46 -22.69 11.66
N LEU A 405 -6.89 -22.85 10.46
CA LEU A 405 -5.57 -23.48 10.27
C LEU A 405 -4.47 -22.71 11.02
N GLY A 406 -4.54 -21.37 11.01
CA GLY A 406 -3.63 -20.53 11.80
C GLY A 406 -3.68 -20.84 13.30
N TYR A 407 -4.88 -21.05 13.86
CA TYR A 407 -5.05 -21.51 15.24
C TYR A 407 -4.44 -22.91 15.44
N PHE A 408 -4.71 -23.85 14.54
CA PHE A 408 -4.16 -25.19 14.61
C PHE A 408 -2.62 -25.17 14.67
N MET A 409 -1.96 -24.30 13.89
CA MET A 409 -0.51 -24.16 13.88
C MET A 409 0.08 -23.71 15.23
N THR A 410 -0.74 -23.27 16.18
CA THR A 410 -0.29 -22.94 17.55
C THR A 410 -0.34 -24.13 18.51
N THR A 411 -0.86 -25.27 18.09
CA THR A 411 -1.02 -26.47 18.93
C THR A 411 0.27 -27.29 19.01
N LYS A 412 0.39 -28.10 20.08
CA LYS A 412 1.52 -29.00 20.25
C LYS A 412 1.58 -30.09 19.17
N GLU A 413 0.43 -30.49 18.65
CA GLU A 413 0.27 -31.46 17.58
C GLU A 413 0.89 -30.96 16.27
N ALA A 414 0.63 -29.69 15.92
CA ALA A 414 1.26 -29.04 14.78
C ALA A 414 2.77 -28.94 14.98
N ALA A 415 3.23 -28.52 16.16
CA ALA A 415 4.65 -28.35 16.46
C ALA A 415 5.46 -29.68 16.36
N ARG A 416 4.86 -30.81 16.67
CA ARG A 416 5.48 -32.13 16.49
C ARG A 416 5.83 -32.45 15.03
N ASN A 417 5.10 -31.86 14.10
CA ASN A 417 5.23 -32.13 12.66
C ASN A 417 5.95 -30.99 11.91
N ASN A 418 6.70 -30.13 12.59
CA ASN A 418 7.37 -28.97 11.98
C ASN A 418 8.22 -29.36 10.76
N ARG A 419 8.99 -30.45 10.83
CA ARG A 419 9.81 -30.90 9.69
C ARG A 419 8.95 -31.26 8.47
N LEU A 420 7.82 -31.93 8.70
CA LEU A 420 6.88 -32.29 7.63
C LEU A 420 6.33 -31.03 6.96
N TYR A 421 5.86 -30.04 7.73
CA TYR A 421 5.35 -28.77 7.18
C TYR A 421 6.42 -28.00 6.42
N LEU A 422 7.67 -27.98 6.88
CA LEU A 422 8.78 -27.37 6.15
C LEU A 422 8.99 -28.03 4.78
N HIS A 423 9.03 -29.36 4.70
CA HIS A 423 9.23 -30.07 3.43
C HIS A 423 8.03 -29.86 2.49
N ILE A 424 6.80 -30.00 2.99
CA ILE A 424 5.60 -29.77 2.18
C ILE A 424 5.54 -28.32 1.70
N GLY A 425 5.88 -27.35 2.54
CA GLY A 425 5.86 -25.93 2.15
C GLY A 425 6.89 -25.61 1.07
N VAL A 426 8.11 -26.15 1.17
CA VAL A 426 9.13 -26.03 0.11
C VAL A 426 8.65 -26.69 -1.18
N PHE A 427 8.09 -27.89 -1.11
CA PHE A 427 7.49 -28.57 -2.26
C PHE A 427 6.38 -27.73 -2.89
N CYS A 428 5.46 -27.17 -2.07
CA CYS A 428 4.37 -26.32 -2.54
C CYS A 428 4.87 -25.02 -3.19
N LEU A 429 5.97 -24.44 -2.67
CA LEU A 429 6.59 -23.25 -3.29
C LEU A 429 7.14 -23.61 -4.69
N LEU A 430 7.87 -24.71 -4.81
CA LEU A 430 8.38 -25.17 -6.10
C LEU A 430 7.25 -25.53 -7.06
N LEU A 431 6.18 -26.15 -6.55
CA LEU A 431 4.97 -26.47 -7.34
C LEU A 431 4.28 -25.18 -7.81
N SER A 432 4.14 -24.15 -6.98
CA SER A 432 3.57 -22.87 -7.37
C SER A 432 4.38 -22.20 -8.49
N ILE A 433 5.72 -22.26 -8.39
CA ILE A 433 6.61 -21.76 -9.44
C ILE A 433 6.40 -22.56 -10.73
N LEU A 434 6.38 -23.88 -10.66
CA LEU A 434 6.14 -24.75 -11.83
C LEU A 434 4.80 -24.45 -12.49
N MET A 435 3.72 -24.38 -11.70
CA MET A 435 2.36 -24.05 -12.20
C MET A 435 2.33 -22.67 -12.87
N ALA A 436 3.05 -21.69 -12.35
CA ALA A 436 3.13 -20.35 -12.94
C ALA A 436 3.75 -20.34 -14.34
N TYR A 437 4.64 -21.26 -14.64
CA TYR A 437 5.29 -21.37 -15.95
C TYR A 437 4.62 -22.36 -16.91
N THR A 438 3.76 -23.24 -16.41
CA THR A 438 3.14 -24.30 -17.23
C THR A 438 1.66 -24.08 -17.50
N ILE A 439 0.96 -23.33 -16.68
CA ILE A 439 -0.49 -23.10 -16.80
C ILE A 439 -0.71 -21.63 -17.16
N PRO A 440 -1.23 -21.31 -18.35
CA PRO A 440 -1.64 -19.94 -18.71
C PRO A 440 -2.73 -19.40 -17.76
N GLU A 441 -2.72 -18.08 -17.50
CA GLU A 441 -3.73 -17.40 -16.68
C GLU A 441 -3.93 -17.97 -15.26
N ASN A 442 -2.87 -18.46 -14.65
CA ASN A 442 -2.86 -19.36 -13.50
C ASN A 442 -2.90 -18.69 -12.11
N ILE A 443 -2.94 -17.36 -12.01
CA ILE A 443 -2.90 -16.65 -10.71
C ILE A 443 -3.96 -17.18 -9.73
N ALA A 444 -5.14 -17.54 -10.22
CA ALA A 444 -6.22 -18.08 -9.39
C ALA A 444 -5.82 -19.38 -8.67
N TYR A 445 -4.93 -20.18 -9.25
CA TYR A 445 -4.51 -21.49 -8.73
C TYR A 445 -3.28 -21.45 -7.82
N ILE A 446 -2.62 -20.31 -7.73
CA ILE A 446 -1.38 -20.12 -6.95
C ILE A 446 -1.43 -18.95 -5.97
N SER A 447 -2.57 -18.27 -5.83
CA SER A 447 -2.74 -17.09 -4.96
C SER A 447 -3.85 -17.27 -3.93
N ASN A 448 -3.84 -16.40 -2.92
CA ASN A 448 -4.81 -16.39 -1.83
C ASN A 448 -4.83 -17.73 -1.03
N CYS A 449 -6.01 -18.23 -0.67
CA CYS A 449 -6.16 -19.40 0.20
C CYS A 449 -6.16 -20.74 -0.56
N VAL A 450 -5.32 -20.92 -1.58
CA VAL A 450 -5.16 -22.22 -2.25
C VAL A 450 -4.23 -23.16 -1.48
N PRO A 451 -4.24 -24.49 -1.72
CA PRO A 451 -3.45 -25.45 -0.95
C PRO A 451 -1.96 -25.11 -0.89
N THR A 452 -1.36 -24.70 -2.00
CA THR A 452 0.07 -24.36 -2.04
C THR A 452 0.39 -23.18 -1.10
N THR A 453 -0.39 -22.10 -1.13
CA THR A 453 -0.16 -20.96 -0.24
C THR A 453 -0.44 -21.29 1.23
N LEU A 454 -1.43 -22.15 1.53
CA LEU A 454 -1.70 -22.62 2.89
C LEU A 454 -0.49 -23.38 3.45
N PHE A 455 0.09 -24.31 2.68
CA PHE A 455 1.25 -25.09 3.14
C PHE A 455 2.54 -24.25 3.19
N ILE A 456 2.75 -23.30 2.30
CA ILE A 456 3.84 -22.31 2.41
C ILE A 456 3.72 -21.55 3.75
N CYS A 457 2.52 -21.10 4.10
CA CYS A 457 2.31 -20.44 5.39
C CYS A 457 2.51 -21.38 6.58
N CYS A 458 2.05 -22.64 6.51
CA CYS A 458 2.34 -23.65 7.54
C CYS A 458 3.85 -23.85 7.74
N ALA A 459 4.63 -23.85 6.65
CA ALA A 459 6.09 -23.94 6.73
C ALA A 459 6.70 -22.71 7.41
N LEU A 460 6.19 -21.51 7.17
CA LEU A 460 6.65 -20.29 7.86
C LEU A 460 6.36 -20.35 9.37
N PHE A 461 5.19 -20.86 9.78
CA PHE A 461 4.90 -21.12 11.20
C PHE A 461 5.83 -22.18 11.78
N ALA A 462 6.05 -23.28 11.06
CA ALA A 462 6.97 -24.35 11.49
C ALA A 462 8.42 -23.85 11.61
N LEU A 463 8.86 -22.96 10.72
CA LEU A 463 10.18 -22.30 10.80
C LEU A 463 10.31 -21.50 12.09
N VAL A 464 9.31 -20.68 12.42
CA VAL A 464 9.30 -19.90 13.67
C VAL A 464 9.34 -20.81 14.89
N HIS A 465 8.57 -21.89 14.91
CA HIS A 465 8.60 -22.87 16.00
C HIS A 465 9.96 -23.59 16.10
N SER A 466 10.58 -23.91 14.96
CA SER A 466 11.91 -24.55 14.94
C SER A 466 13.02 -23.62 15.42
N CYS A 467 12.82 -22.30 15.31
CA CYS A 467 13.76 -21.26 15.74
C CYS A 467 13.33 -20.58 17.07
N GLU A 468 12.59 -21.27 17.93
CA GLU A 468 12.04 -20.72 19.18
C GLU A 468 13.11 -20.07 20.05
N SER A 469 14.30 -20.66 20.17
CA SER A 469 15.41 -20.09 20.95
C SER A 469 15.89 -18.71 20.44
N PHE A 470 15.83 -18.50 19.13
CA PHE A 470 16.15 -17.20 18.52
C PHE A 470 15.07 -16.16 18.85
N PHE A 471 13.81 -16.55 18.77
CA PHE A 471 12.67 -15.67 19.03
C PHE A 471 12.31 -15.51 20.53
N ALA A 472 12.95 -16.26 21.42
CA ALA A 472 12.75 -16.11 22.88
C ALA A 472 13.23 -14.74 23.40
N LYS A 473 14.19 -14.11 22.71
CA LYS A 473 14.71 -12.80 23.11
C LYS A 473 13.95 -11.67 22.38
N PRO A 474 13.68 -10.54 23.08
CA PRO A 474 13.02 -9.40 22.46
C PRO A 474 13.93 -8.74 21.42
N HIS A 475 13.45 -8.64 20.19
CA HIS A 475 14.09 -7.94 19.08
C HIS A 475 13.45 -6.56 18.90
N ARG A 476 14.10 -5.48 19.37
CA ARG A 476 13.53 -4.11 19.38
C ARG A 476 13.10 -3.63 17.99
N ILE A 477 13.93 -3.83 16.98
CA ILE A 477 13.65 -3.42 15.59
C ILE A 477 12.44 -4.19 15.04
N LEU A 478 12.42 -5.50 15.23
CA LEU A 478 11.31 -6.36 14.82
C LEU A 478 10.00 -5.97 15.52
N GLY A 479 10.08 -5.71 16.82
CA GLY A 479 8.94 -5.25 17.63
C GLY A 479 8.41 -3.90 17.15
N PHE A 480 9.28 -2.98 16.73
CA PHE A 480 8.89 -1.69 16.14
C PHE A 480 8.09 -1.90 14.85
N PHE A 481 8.64 -2.58 13.86
CA PHE A 481 7.95 -2.81 12.59
C PHE A 481 6.66 -3.64 12.74
N SER A 482 6.68 -4.66 13.60
CA SER A 482 5.48 -5.46 13.89
C SER A 482 4.35 -4.61 14.50
N ARG A 483 4.69 -3.60 15.32
CA ARG A 483 3.70 -2.69 15.89
C ARG A 483 2.99 -1.89 14.81
N TYR A 484 3.73 -1.37 13.85
CA TYR A 484 3.19 -0.53 12.77
C TYR A 484 2.79 -1.32 11.52
N SER A 485 2.89 -2.65 11.54
CA SER A 485 2.60 -3.50 10.37
C SER A 485 1.20 -3.28 9.79
N TYR A 486 0.21 -3.00 10.64
CA TYR A 486 -1.15 -2.70 10.16
C TYR A 486 -1.22 -1.35 9.44
N SER A 487 -0.63 -0.31 9.97
CA SER A 487 -0.52 0.99 9.31
C SER A 487 0.30 0.89 8.01
N ILE A 488 1.38 0.10 7.99
CA ILE A 488 2.15 -0.18 6.76
C ILE A 488 1.24 -0.76 5.68
N ILE A 489 0.39 -1.77 6.01
CA ILE A 489 -0.53 -2.37 5.05
C ILE A 489 -1.56 -1.36 4.56
N LEU A 490 -2.06 -0.48 5.40
CA LEU A 490 -3.07 0.48 5.01
C LEU A 490 -2.52 1.55 4.06
N VAL A 491 -1.26 2.01 4.25
CA VAL A 491 -0.69 3.14 3.50
C VAL A 491 0.23 2.75 2.36
N HIS A 492 0.76 1.50 2.31
CA HIS A 492 1.81 1.12 1.37
C HIS A 492 1.43 1.34 -0.11
N TRP A 493 0.15 1.21 -0.46
CA TRP A 493 -0.33 1.44 -1.82
C TRP A 493 -0.03 2.86 -2.29
N TYR A 494 -0.37 3.86 -1.47
CA TYR A 494 -0.07 5.25 -1.77
C TYR A 494 1.45 5.51 -1.80
N ILE A 495 2.16 5.02 -0.78
CA ILE A 495 3.63 5.20 -0.71
C ILE A 495 4.32 4.55 -1.90
N LEU A 496 3.91 3.35 -2.32
CA LEU A 496 4.49 2.66 -3.47
C LEU A 496 4.25 3.45 -4.77
N PHE A 497 2.98 3.69 -5.11
CA PHE A 497 2.63 4.21 -6.42
C PHE A 497 2.84 5.72 -6.56
N VAL A 498 2.47 6.49 -5.55
CA VAL A 498 2.56 7.95 -5.63
C VAL A 498 3.96 8.42 -5.22
N VAL A 499 4.46 7.96 -4.06
CA VAL A 499 5.72 8.49 -3.54
C VAL A 499 6.93 7.84 -4.21
N VAL A 500 7.03 6.51 -4.19
CA VAL A 500 8.26 5.81 -4.63
C VAL A 500 8.31 5.72 -6.16
N GLU A 501 7.27 5.24 -6.81
CA GLU A 501 7.28 5.06 -8.26
C GLU A 501 7.10 6.39 -9.01
N SER A 502 6.11 7.22 -8.65
CA SER A 502 5.84 8.46 -9.37
C SER A 502 6.79 9.59 -8.98
N HIS A 503 6.87 9.97 -7.69
CA HIS A 503 7.66 11.14 -7.28
C HIS A 503 9.16 10.90 -7.23
N LEU A 504 9.60 9.75 -6.71
CA LEU A 504 11.01 9.43 -6.63
C LEU A 504 11.54 8.76 -7.91
N GLY A 505 10.66 8.26 -8.76
CA GLY A 505 11.02 7.60 -9.99
C GLY A 505 11.76 6.28 -9.79
N ILE A 506 11.62 5.65 -8.61
CA ILE A 506 12.30 4.40 -8.28
C ILE A 506 11.32 3.26 -8.55
N THR A 507 11.57 2.54 -9.64
CA THR A 507 10.80 1.36 -10.03
C THR A 507 11.74 0.19 -10.30
N PRO A 508 11.24 -1.06 -10.27
CA PRO A 508 12.05 -2.21 -10.64
C PRO A 508 12.65 -2.11 -12.06
N THR A 509 11.95 -1.42 -12.97
CA THR A 509 12.33 -1.30 -14.39
C THR A 509 13.22 -0.11 -14.70
N ARG A 510 13.16 0.98 -13.91
CA ARG A 510 13.92 2.22 -14.15
C ARG A 510 15.34 2.21 -13.59
N ALA A 511 15.59 1.44 -12.54
CA ALA A 511 16.93 1.16 -12.04
C ALA A 511 17.35 -0.23 -12.53
N ARG A 512 18.61 -0.62 -12.35
CA ARG A 512 19.03 -2.01 -12.63
C ARG A 512 18.06 -2.97 -11.94
N ILE A 513 17.43 -3.88 -12.67
CA ILE A 513 16.25 -4.68 -12.25
C ILE A 513 16.39 -5.24 -10.84
N PHE A 514 17.51 -5.89 -10.50
CA PHE A 514 17.75 -6.44 -9.16
C PHE A 514 17.80 -5.36 -8.09
N GLY A 515 18.60 -4.32 -8.29
CA GLY A 515 18.75 -3.21 -7.34
C GLY A 515 17.50 -2.36 -7.24
N GLY A 516 16.86 -2.08 -8.37
CA GLY A 516 15.61 -1.32 -8.44
C GLY A 516 14.47 -2.02 -7.71
N THR A 517 14.29 -3.33 -7.92
CA THR A 517 13.26 -4.12 -7.22
C THR A 517 13.45 -4.08 -5.71
N LEU A 518 14.67 -4.34 -5.24
CA LEU A 518 14.96 -4.31 -3.81
C LEU A 518 14.82 -2.89 -3.23
N ALA A 519 15.28 -1.87 -3.95
CA ALA A 519 15.14 -0.48 -3.53
C ALA A 519 13.67 -0.07 -3.43
N THR A 520 12.85 -0.39 -4.42
CA THR A 520 11.41 -0.11 -4.42
C THR A 520 10.72 -0.73 -3.20
N ILE A 521 10.97 -2.03 -2.95
CA ILE A 521 10.36 -2.75 -1.83
C ILE A 521 10.81 -2.18 -0.48
N LEU A 522 12.12 -2.04 -0.28
CA LEU A 522 12.67 -1.60 1.01
C LEU A 522 12.31 -0.14 1.30
N LEU A 523 12.39 0.74 0.30
CA LEU A 523 12.04 2.14 0.46
C LEU A 523 10.55 2.31 0.75
N THR A 524 9.68 1.61 0.01
CA THR A 524 8.24 1.59 0.30
C THR A 524 7.96 1.11 1.72
N PHE A 525 8.61 0.03 2.16
CA PHE A 525 8.44 -0.50 3.51
C PHE A 525 8.87 0.51 4.58
N LEU A 526 10.04 1.11 4.44
CA LEU A 526 10.59 2.07 5.41
C LEU A 526 9.78 3.37 5.45
N LEU A 527 9.39 3.91 4.30
CA LEU A 527 8.55 5.11 4.23
C LEU A 527 7.14 4.85 4.78
N SER A 528 6.54 3.70 4.47
CA SER A 528 5.25 3.29 5.05
C SER A 528 5.33 3.11 6.57
N ALA A 529 6.45 2.58 7.08
CA ALA A 529 6.67 2.44 8.51
C ALA A 529 6.86 3.81 9.19
N ALA A 530 7.61 4.71 8.58
CA ALA A 530 7.81 6.07 9.07
C ALA A 530 6.48 6.86 9.09
N TYR A 531 5.72 6.77 7.99
CA TYR A 531 4.39 7.37 7.91
C TYR A 531 3.45 6.79 8.96
N GLY A 532 3.36 5.46 9.03
CA GLY A 532 2.54 4.76 10.02
C GLY A 532 2.92 5.11 11.45
N PHE A 533 4.22 5.24 11.77
CA PHE A 533 4.70 5.70 13.06
C PHE A 533 4.14 7.08 13.43
N VAL A 534 4.23 8.02 12.52
CA VAL A 534 3.75 9.38 12.76
C VAL A 534 2.22 9.42 12.86
N PHE A 535 1.53 8.89 11.84
CA PHE A 535 0.07 8.93 11.76
C PHE A 535 -0.62 8.16 12.90
N GLU A 536 -0.10 7.00 13.29
CA GLU A 536 -0.64 6.23 14.39
C GLU A 536 -0.51 6.96 15.73
N ASN A 537 0.63 7.59 15.99
CA ASN A 537 0.84 8.29 17.26
C ASN A 537 0.08 9.62 17.34
N LEU A 538 -0.16 10.29 16.21
CA LEU A 538 -0.74 11.64 16.17
C LEU A 538 -2.25 11.66 15.91
N VAL A 539 -2.76 10.69 15.16
CA VAL A 539 -4.18 10.64 14.79
C VAL A 539 -4.87 9.44 15.43
N ILE A 540 -4.37 8.23 15.17
CA ILE A 540 -5.06 7.01 15.56
C ILE A 540 -5.09 6.82 17.07
N LEU A 541 -3.95 6.98 17.74
CA LEU A 541 -3.84 6.78 19.19
C LEU A 541 -4.75 7.72 20.01
N PRO A 542 -4.84 9.02 19.72
CA PRO A 542 -5.79 9.91 20.38
C PRO A 542 -7.25 9.48 20.22
N LEU A 543 -7.65 9.06 19.02
CA LEU A 543 -9.01 8.56 18.77
C LEU A 543 -9.27 7.25 19.52
N GLN A 544 -8.30 6.34 19.56
CA GLN A 544 -8.38 5.12 20.37
C GLN A 544 -8.44 5.44 21.88
N TYR A 545 -7.77 6.48 22.35
CA TYR A 545 -7.84 6.93 23.73
C TYR A 545 -9.26 7.39 24.10
N VAL A 546 -9.88 8.21 23.26
CA VAL A 546 -11.29 8.64 23.44
C VAL A 546 -12.22 7.44 23.44
N TRP A 547 -12.07 6.54 22.46
CA TRP A 547 -12.86 5.32 22.36
C TRP A 547 -12.75 4.44 23.62
N ASN A 548 -11.55 4.19 24.10
CA ASN A 548 -11.31 3.39 25.30
C ASN A 548 -11.91 4.03 26.55
N ARG A 549 -11.86 5.37 26.66
CA ARG A 549 -12.52 6.11 27.75
C ARG A 549 -14.04 5.98 27.69
N PHE A 550 -14.61 6.08 26.52
CA PHE A 550 -16.05 5.89 26.30
C PHE A 550 -16.49 4.46 26.67
N CYS A 551 -15.79 3.44 26.21
CA CYS A 551 -16.07 2.04 26.55
C CYS A 551 -15.99 1.79 28.06
N GLY A 552 -14.95 2.30 28.72
CA GLY A 552 -14.80 2.19 30.16
C GLY A 552 -15.93 2.88 30.95
N TRP A 553 -16.43 4.00 30.44
CA TRP A 553 -17.58 4.67 31.04
C TRP A 553 -18.87 3.86 30.90
N VAL A 554 -19.11 3.25 29.72
CA VAL A 554 -20.27 2.35 29.50
C VAL A 554 -20.20 1.13 30.41
N GLU A 555 -19.04 0.46 30.50
CA GLU A 555 -18.85 -0.71 31.38
C GLU A 555 -19.11 -0.40 32.86
N ASN A 556 -18.69 0.77 33.33
CA ASN A 556 -18.92 1.17 34.70
C ASN A 556 -20.40 1.43 35.00
N ARG A 557 -21.15 1.98 34.04
CA ARG A 557 -22.61 2.16 34.20
C ARG A 557 -23.38 0.86 34.18
N THR A 558 -23.01 -0.09 33.31
CA THR A 558 -23.67 -1.42 33.24
C THR A 558 -23.38 -2.30 34.46
N LYS A 559 -22.31 -2.03 35.21
CA LYS A 559 -22.02 -2.72 36.50
C LYS A 559 -22.78 -2.11 37.67
N GLN A 560 -23.27 -0.88 37.55
CA GLN A 560 -24.03 -0.17 38.60
C GLN A 560 -25.55 -0.31 38.44
N ALA A 561 -26.01 -0.66 37.26
CA ALA A 561 -27.38 -1.06 36.96
C ALA A 561 -27.56 -2.58 37.15
#